data_1f51c8e127c0c3350128662d7cc4e945
#
_entry.id   1f51c8e127c0c3350128662d7cc4e945
#
_cell.length_a   1.000
_cell.length_b   1.000
_cell.length_c   1.000
_cell.angle_alpha   90.00
_cell.angle_beta   90.00
_cell.angle_gamma   90.00
#
_symmetry.space_group_name_H-M   'P 1'
#
loop_
_entity.id
_entity.type
_entity.pdbx_description
1 polymer ?
#
loop_
_entity_poly.entity_id
_entity_poly.type
_entity_poly.pdbx_seq_one_letter_code
_entity_poly.pdbx_strand_id
1 'polypeptide(L)'
;MNEIVGTHDILLVTLDTLRYDVAAELAAAGRIPHLARHLPGGRWEERHAPGSFTYASHQAIFAGFLPTPARPGPHPRLFAARFGGSETTVPRTWVFDAPDLVTGLADAGYHTVCLGGVGFFNQRAALGSVLPSLFAMAHWEPGFGVTSPTSFEAQVAKAEEIVARLPHERTLFLFVNVSALHQPNWHHLPGADAAHGDTRESHAAALEYVDRHMGRLLAAASSRRPCFAIVCSDHGTTYGEDGYTGHRLSHPAVWTVPYAHFVIDAGNTPDTGDTTDPGAAT
;
A
#
# COMPACT_ATOMS: atom_id res chain seq x y z
N MET A 1 2.51 -8.80 17.80
CA MET A 1 3.79 -8.49 17.12
C MET A 1 4.97 -9.32 17.68
N ASN A 2 5.11 -9.51 19.00
CA ASN A 2 6.24 -10.29 19.57
C ASN A 2 6.28 -11.76 19.12
N GLU A 3 5.16 -12.33 18.70
CA GLU A 3 5.07 -13.70 18.15
C GLU A 3 5.31 -13.75 16.65
N ILE A 4 5.26 -12.61 15.96
CA ILE A 4 5.41 -12.49 14.51
C ILE A 4 6.87 -12.20 14.15
N VAL A 5 7.47 -11.21 14.82
CA VAL A 5 8.84 -10.77 14.50
C VAL A 5 9.83 -11.91 14.75
N GLY A 6 10.61 -12.23 13.72
CA GLY A 6 11.60 -13.31 13.73
C GLY A 6 11.07 -14.69 13.30
N THR A 7 9.75 -14.89 13.23
CA THR A 7 9.13 -16.18 12.89
C THR A 7 8.38 -16.17 11.55
N HIS A 8 7.84 -15.02 11.15
CA HIS A 8 7.05 -14.83 9.93
C HIS A 8 7.78 -13.90 8.96
N ASP A 9 7.55 -14.07 7.68
CA ASP A 9 7.76 -12.98 6.73
C ASP A 9 6.68 -11.93 6.94
N ILE A 10 6.95 -10.67 6.59
CA ILE A 10 6.01 -9.56 6.79
C ILE A 10 5.78 -8.91 5.43
N LEU A 11 4.50 -8.77 5.05
CA LEU A 11 4.06 -8.05 3.86
C LEU A 11 3.25 -6.83 4.29
N LEU A 12 3.68 -5.64 3.89
CA LEU A 12 2.92 -4.40 4.03
C LEU A 12 2.55 -3.88 2.64
N VAL A 13 1.26 -3.83 2.34
CA VAL A 13 0.73 -3.29 1.09
C VAL A 13 -0.03 -2.00 1.39
N THR A 14 0.39 -0.91 0.76
CA THR A 14 -0.41 0.33 0.74
C THR A 14 -1.07 0.48 -0.63
N LEU A 15 -2.40 0.51 -0.62
CA LEU A 15 -3.25 0.72 -1.79
C LEU A 15 -3.44 2.23 -1.95
N ASP A 16 -2.59 2.86 -2.77
CA ASP A 16 -2.51 4.32 -2.88
C ASP A 16 -3.85 4.93 -3.31
N THR A 17 -4.35 5.88 -2.54
CA THR A 17 -5.64 6.56 -2.70
C THR A 17 -6.91 5.74 -2.49
N LEU A 18 -6.85 4.48 -2.03
CA LEU A 18 -8.06 3.67 -1.90
C LEU A 18 -9.02 4.20 -0.83
N ARG A 19 -10.23 4.50 -1.23
CA ARG A 19 -11.34 4.91 -0.36
C ARG A 19 -11.95 3.71 0.37
N TYR A 20 -12.33 3.94 1.62
CA TYR A 20 -13.02 2.90 2.41
C TYR A 20 -14.37 2.50 1.82
N ASP A 21 -15.19 3.48 1.40
CA ASP A 21 -16.54 3.21 0.88
C ASP A 21 -16.50 2.35 -0.40
N VAL A 22 -15.54 2.59 -1.29
CA VAL A 22 -15.34 1.77 -2.51
C VAL A 22 -14.88 0.36 -2.13
N ALA A 23 -13.89 0.24 -1.24
CA ALA A 23 -13.38 -1.05 -0.79
C ALA A 23 -14.47 -1.91 -0.11
N ALA A 24 -15.27 -1.30 0.76
CA ALA A 24 -16.35 -1.96 1.48
C ALA A 24 -17.48 -2.41 0.54
N GLU A 25 -17.87 -1.57 -0.41
CA GLU A 25 -18.88 -1.87 -1.43
C GLU A 25 -18.45 -3.06 -2.30
N LEU A 26 -17.22 -3.04 -2.82
CA LEU A 26 -16.74 -4.13 -3.67
C LEU A 26 -16.56 -5.45 -2.92
N ALA A 27 -16.14 -5.40 -1.66
CA ALA A 27 -16.06 -6.59 -0.81
C ALA A 27 -17.46 -7.18 -0.58
N ALA A 28 -18.45 -6.36 -0.21
CA ALA A 28 -19.83 -6.77 0.01
C ALA A 28 -20.49 -7.33 -1.26
N ALA A 29 -20.13 -6.80 -2.43
CA ALA A 29 -20.60 -7.26 -3.73
C ALA A 29 -19.86 -8.50 -4.27
N GLY A 30 -18.84 -9.02 -3.57
CA GLY A 30 -18.04 -10.16 -4.01
C GLY A 30 -17.15 -9.87 -5.22
N ARG A 31 -16.86 -8.60 -5.51
CA ARG A 31 -16.09 -8.16 -6.69
C ARG A 31 -14.59 -8.16 -6.48
N ILE A 32 -14.12 -8.39 -5.24
CA ILE A 32 -12.70 -8.51 -4.87
C ILE A 32 -12.45 -9.80 -4.08
N PRO A 33 -12.68 -10.98 -4.70
CA PRO A 33 -12.68 -12.26 -3.99
C PRO A 33 -11.31 -12.66 -3.42
N HIS A 34 -10.19 -12.25 -4.05
CA HIS A 34 -8.84 -12.58 -3.58
C HIS A 34 -8.48 -11.85 -2.28
N LEU A 35 -8.90 -10.60 -2.12
CA LEU A 35 -8.76 -9.87 -0.87
C LEU A 35 -9.83 -10.30 0.14
N ALA A 36 -11.09 -10.40 -0.28
CA ALA A 36 -12.22 -10.66 0.60
C ALA A 36 -12.07 -11.95 1.43
N ARG A 37 -11.48 -13.01 0.87
CA ARG A 37 -11.24 -14.28 1.59
C ARG A 37 -10.33 -14.16 2.80
N HIS A 38 -9.48 -13.13 2.85
CA HIS A 38 -8.54 -12.88 3.93
C HIS A 38 -9.00 -11.81 4.92
N LEU A 39 -10.10 -11.10 4.62
CA LEU A 39 -10.60 -10.06 5.49
C LEU A 39 -11.16 -10.64 6.79
N PRO A 40 -10.69 -10.18 7.97
CA PRO A 40 -11.22 -10.63 9.25
C PRO A 40 -12.72 -10.35 9.36
N GLY A 41 -13.52 -11.40 9.58
CA GLY A 41 -14.98 -11.28 9.59
C GLY A 41 -15.61 -10.90 8.24
N GLY A 42 -14.89 -11.09 7.13
CA GLY A 42 -15.36 -10.84 5.76
C GLY A 42 -15.50 -9.37 5.38
N ARG A 43 -14.88 -8.46 6.12
CA ARG A 43 -14.99 -7.01 5.88
C ARG A 43 -13.73 -6.25 6.25
N TRP A 44 -13.54 -5.10 5.59
CA TRP A 44 -12.51 -4.15 5.95
C TRP A 44 -12.79 -3.48 7.30
N GLU A 45 -11.74 -3.20 8.06
CA GLU A 45 -11.82 -2.24 9.15
C GLU A 45 -11.75 -0.83 8.59
N GLU A 46 -12.62 0.05 9.11
CA GLU A 46 -12.55 1.47 8.83
C GLU A 46 -11.48 2.12 9.71
N ARG A 47 -10.55 2.83 9.10
CA ARG A 47 -9.47 3.54 9.79
C ARG A 47 -9.36 4.99 9.31
N HIS A 48 -8.77 5.82 10.13
CA HIS A 48 -8.41 7.19 9.77
C HIS A 48 -6.98 7.20 9.24
N ALA A 49 -6.80 7.71 8.02
CA ALA A 49 -5.48 7.88 7.42
C ALA A 49 -4.64 8.91 8.21
N PRO A 50 -3.35 8.67 8.41
CA PRO A 50 -2.50 9.58 9.16
C PRO A 50 -2.17 10.88 8.42
N GLY A 51 -2.35 10.91 7.11
CA GLY A 51 -2.16 12.07 6.25
C GLY A 51 -3.16 12.09 5.10
N SER A 52 -3.15 13.18 4.32
CA SER A 52 -4.03 13.37 3.16
C SER A 52 -3.30 13.20 1.82
N PHE A 53 -2.08 12.67 1.83
CA PHE A 53 -1.28 12.36 0.66
C PHE A 53 -0.14 11.41 1.03
N THR A 54 0.38 10.72 0.03
CA THR A 54 1.28 9.58 0.14
C THR A 54 2.49 9.81 1.06
N TYR A 55 3.23 10.90 0.86
CA TYR A 55 4.48 11.12 1.60
C TYR A 55 4.22 11.30 3.10
N ALA A 56 3.24 12.13 3.49
CA ALA A 56 2.93 12.37 4.90
C ALA A 56 2.40 11.10 5.58
N SER A 57 1.54 10.36 4.90
CA SER A 57 0.99 9.11 5.42
C SER A 57 2.07 8.07 5.65
N HIS A 58 2.97 7.86 4.68
CA HIS A 58 4.04 6.86 4.81
C HIS A 58 5.09 7.25 5.85
N GLN A 59 5.38 8.54 6.04
CA GLN A 59 6.20 8.97 7.18
C GLN A 59 5.59 8.53 8.50
N ALA A 60 4.29 8.74 8.69
CA ALA A 60 3.61 8.36 9.92
C ALA A 60 3.48 6.83 10.08
N ILE A 61 3.20 6.11 8.99
CA ILE A 61 3.13 4.64 8.98
C ILE A 61 4.48 4.03 9.36
N PHE A 62 5.58 4.47 8.75
CA PHE A 62 6.90 3.91 9.05
C PHE A 62 7.43 4.34 10.43
N ALA A 63 7.12 5.55 10.86
CA ALA A 63 7.49 6.00 12.21
C ALA A 63 6.56 5.43 13.31
N GLY A 64 5.40 4.89 12.94
CA GLY A 64 4.46 4.28 13.89
C GLY A 64 3.78 5.26 14.83
N PHE A 65 3.54 6.53 14.39
CA PHE A 65 2.86 7.52 15.21
C PHE A 65 1.87 8.37 14.40
N LEU A 66 0.93 8.99 15.11
CA LEU A 66 0.04 9.99 14.53
C LEU A 66 0.66 11.39 14.75
N PRO A 67 0.93 12.17 13.66
CA PRO A 67 1.54 13.48 13.78
C PRO A 67 0.63 14.52 14.44
N THR A 68 -0.69 14.27 14.46
CA THR A 68 -1.68 15.13 15.11
C THR A 68 -2.32 14.38 16.29
N PRO A 69 -2.19 14.88 17.52
CA PRO A 69 -2.84 14.29 18.67
C PRO A 69 -4.36 14.28 18.53
N ALA A 70 -5.00 13.21 19.01
CA ALA A 70 -6.45 13.08 19.02
C ALA A 70 -7.15 14.07 19.99
N ARG A 71 -6.42 14.61 20.98
CA ARG A 71 -6.95 15.57 21.95
C ARG A 71 -6.78 16.99 21.44
N PRO A 72 -7.82 17.85 21.51
CA PRO A 72 -7.72 19.26 21.18
C PRO A 72 -6.65 19.98 21.99
N GLY A 73 -5.95 20.90 21.39
CA GLY A 73 -4.96 21.76 22.04
C GLY A 73 -3.67 21.93 21.23
N PRO A 74 -2.80 22.84 21.66
CA PRO A 74 -1.50 23.02 21.05
C PRO A 74 -0.63 21.79 21.26
N HIS A 75 0.09 21.39 20.20
CA HIS A 75 1.03 20.29 20.24
C HIS A 75 2.37 20.66 19.57
N PRO A 76 3.48 19.96 19.87
CA PRO A 76 4.74 20.17 19.18
C PRO A 76 4.63 19.80 17.70
N ARG A 77 5.51 20.39 16.89
CA ARG A 77 5.70 19.94 15.50
C ARG A 77 6.54 18.66 15.53
N LEU A 78 5.98 17.57 15.02
CA LEU A 78 6.61 16.27 15.02
C LEU A 78 7.09 15.92 13.61
N PHE A 79 8.34 15.51 13.51
CA PHE A 79 8.93 14.95 12.29
C PHE A 79 9.40 13.51 12.56
N ALA A 80 9.07 12.62 11.66
CA ALA A 80 9.40 11.20 11.77
C ALA A 80 10.86 10.89 11.44
N ALA A 81 11.50 11.74 10.66
CA ALA A 81 12.89 11.55 10.23
C ALA A 81 13.62 12.88 10.15
N ARG A 82 14.94 12.84 10.28
CA ARG A 82 15.78 14.01 10.02
C ARG A 82 15.92 14.27 8.54
N PHE A 83 15.80 15.52 8.15
CA PHE A 83 16.03 16.01 6.79
C PHE A 83 16.57 17.45 6.85
N GLY A 84 17.14 17.93 5.76
CA GLY A 84 17.62 19.33 5.69
C GLY A 84 16.49 20.30 5.97
N GLY A 85 16.60 21.10 7.02
CA GLY A 85 15.57 22.01 7.53
C GLY A 85 14.70 21.46 8.66
N SER A 86 14.80 20.18 9.03
CA SER A 86 14.09 19.63 10.19
C SER A 86 14.58 20.21 11.52
N GLU A 87 15.79 20.73 11.56
CA GLU A 87 16.41 21.44 12.68
C GLU A 87 15.92 22.88 12.81
N THR A 88 15.36 23.45 11.76
CA THR A 88 14.82 24.80 11.76
C THR A 88 13.51 24.87 12.48
N THR A 89 13.50 25.68 13.50
CA THR A 89 12.59 25.31 14.51
C THR A 89 12.09 26.49 15.25
N VAL A 90 10.88 26.38 15.58
CA VAL A 90 10.28 27.08 16.68
C VAL A 90 10.45 26.24 17.95
N PRO A 91 10.37 26.81 19.14
CA PRO A 91 10.22 26.04 20.37
C PRO A 91 9.07 25.04 20.18
N ARG A 92 9.27 23.77 20.51
CA ARG A 92 8.28 22.70 20.37
C ARG A 92 8.28 21.98 19.00
N THR A 93 9.39 22.03 18.28
CA THR A 93 9.64 21.14 17.15
C THR A 93 10.46 19.94 17.61
N TRP A 94 10.03 18.74 17.23
CA TRP A 94 10.67 17.49 17.62
C TRP A 94 10.98 16.67 16.39
N VAL A 95 12.13 16.00 16.40
CA VAL A 95 12.53 15.00 15.42
C VAL A 95 12.75 13.70 16.15
N PHE A 96 12.18 12.62 15.64
CA PHE A 96 12.38 11.30 16.22
C PHE A 96 13.76 10.78 15.85
N ASP A 97 14.52 10.37 16.87
CA ASP A 97 15.80 9.67 16.73
C ASP A 97 15.65 8.15 16.90
N ALA A 98 14.46 7.68 17.23
CA ALA A 98 14.20 6.27 17.35
C ALA A 98 14.15 5.61 15.95
N PRO A 99 14.52 4.34 15.83
CA PRO A 99 14.35 3.58 14.58
C PRO A 99 12.89 3.62 14.13
N ASP A 100 12.69 3.85 12.85
CA ASP A 100 11.42 3.62 12.19
C ASP A 100 11.14 2.10 12.06
N LEU A 101 9.95 1.74 11.59
CA LEU A 101 9.53 0.35 11.41
C LEU A 101 10.51 -0.45 10.54
N VAL A 102 10.99 0.16 9.46
CA VAL A 102 11.87 -0.50 8.49
C VAL A 102 13.23 -0.79 9.12
N THR A 103 13.82 0.22 9.75
CA THR A 103 15.10 0.08 10.47
C THR A 103 14.97 -0.91 11.63
N GLY A 104 13.90 -0.83 12.42
CA GLY A 104 13.67 -1.77 13.52
C GLY A 104 13.54 -3.23 13.05
N LEU A 105 12.90 -3.48 11.91
CA LEU A 105 12.83 -4.82 11.31
C LEU A 105 14.19 -5.27 10.75
N ALA A 106 14.96 -4.35 10.14
CA ALA A 106 16.32 -4.66 9.69
C ALA A 106 17.22 -5.06 10.87
N ASP A 107 17.14 -4.34 11.99
CA ASP A 107 17.87 -4.67 13.23
C ASP A 107 17.42 -6.01 13.83
N ALA A 108 16.17 -6.39 13.62
CA ALA A 108 15.64 -7.72 13.97
C ALA A 108 16.02 -8.82 12.96
N GLY A 109 16.86 -8.54 11.96
CA GLY A 109 17.40 -9.50 11.00
C GLY A 109 16.61 -9.67 9.70
N TYR A 110 15.57 -8.86 9.47
CA TYR A 110 14.81 -8.92 8.23
C TYR A 110 15.61 -8.34 7.05
N HIS A 111 15.46 -8.99 5.91
CA HIS A 111 15.80 -8.38 4.63
C HIS A 111 14.66 -7.46 4.21
N THR A 112 14.90 -6.16 4.21
CA THR A 112 13.87 -5.16 3.95
C THR A 112 13.86 -4.74 2.49
N VAL A 113 12.71 -4.87 1.83
CA VAL A 113 12.54 -4.59 0.40
C VAL A 113 11.37 -3.66 0.17
N CYS A 114 11.58 -2.61 -0.63
CA CYS A 114 10.55 -1.67 -1.09
C CYS A 114 10.28 -1.89 -2.58
N LEU A 115 9.02 -2.15 -2.93
CA LEU A 115 8.52 -2.03 -4.30
C LEU A 115 7.67 -0.77 -4.39
N GLY A 116 8.27 0.30 -4.91
CA GLY A 116 7.62 1.59 -5.06
C GLY A 116 6.65 1.63 -6.23
N GLY A 117 5.61 2.46 -6.12
CA GLY A 117 4.66 2.72 -7.20
C GLY A 117 4.67 4.17 -7.61
N VAL A 118 4.16 5.05 -6.76
CA VAL A 118 4.03 6.48 -7.07
C VAL A 118 5.35 7.26 -6.98
N GLY A 119 5.32 8.51 -7.40
CA GLY A 119 6.50 9.37 -7.52
C GLY A 119 7.36 9.53 -6.26
N PHE A 120 6.78 9.39 -5.07
CA PHE A 120 7.50 9.44 -3.79
C PHE A 120 8.42 8.23 -3.53
N PHE A 121 8.35 7.21 -4.39
CA PHE A 121 9.19 6.02 -4.34
C PHE A 121 10.05 5.82 -5.60
N ASN A 122 10.08 6.78 -6.53
CA ASN A 122 10.67 6.61 -7.86
C ASN A 122 12.19 6.73 -7.92
N GLN A 123 12.84 7.14 -6.84
CA GLN A 123 14.29 7.31 -6.72
C GLN A 123 14.92 8.25 -7.78
N ARG A 124 14.10 9.05 -8.49
CA ARG A 124 14.55 9.96 -9.55
C ARG A 124 14.78 11.40 -9.07
N ALA A 125 14.34 11.71 -7.86
CA ALA A 125 14.50 13.01 -7.22
C ALA A 125 14.83 12.81 -5.75
N ALA A 126 15.36 13.84 -5.11
CA ALA A 126 15.69 13.79 -3.68
C ALA A 126 14.48 13.33 -2.84
N LEU A 127 13.31 13.93 -3.06
CA LEU A 127 12.09 13.56 -2.34
C LEU A 127 11.63 12.13 -2.63
N GLY A 128 11.77 11.67 -3.88
CA GLY A 128 11.43 10.29 -4.29
C GLY A 128 12.39 9.22 -3.79
N SER A 129 13.51 9.63 -3.17
CA SER A 129 14.53 8.74 -2.61
C SER A 129 14.45 8.61 -1.09
N VAL A 130 13.75 9.51 -0.39
CA VAL A 130 13.74 9.53 1.10
C VAL A 130 13.13 8.24 1.67
N LEU A 131 11.91 7.91 1.28
CA LEU A 131 11.22 6.72 1.80
C LEU A 131 11.91 5.40 1.36
N PRO A 132 12.31 5.24 0.08
CA PRO A 132 13.05 4.07 -0.37
C PRO A 132 14.39 3.86 0.36
N SER A 133 15.08 4.93 0.76
CA SER A 133 16.39 4.84 1.43
C SER A 133 16.35 4.20 2.82
N LEU A 134 15.17 4.01 3.41
CA LEU A 134 15.00 3.27 4.67
C LEU A 134 15.23 1.76 4.48
N PHE A 135 15.03 1.24 3.28
CA PHE A 135 15.08 -0.19 2.97
C PHE A 135 16.47 -0.61 2.49
N ALA A 136 16.83 -1.87 2.78
CA ALA A 136 18.07 -2.46 2.27
C ALA A 136 18.07 -2.58 0.74
N MET A 137 16.90 -2.81 0.14
CA MET A 137 16.69 -2.82 -1.31
C MET A 137 15.42 -2.06 -1.67
N ALA A 138 15.50 -1.26 -2.72
CA ALA A 138 14.34 -0.54 -3.24
C ALA A 138 14.30 -0.63 -4.76
N HIS A 139 13.14 -0.95 -5.30
CA HIS A 139 12.89 -1.09 -6.73
C HIS A 139 11.79 -0.16 -7.18
N TRP A 140 12.05 0.51 -8.27
CA TRP A 140 11.08 1.29 -9.01
C TRP A 140 11.46 1.33 -10.49
N GLU A 141 10.48 1.17 -11.34
CA GLU A 141 10.62 1.37 -12.78
C GLU A 141 9.36 2.02 -13.36
N PRO A 142 9.40 2.60 -14.58
CA PRO A 142 8.23 3.25 -15.17
C PRO A 142 6.99 2.36 -15.23
N GLY A 143 7.20 1.05 -15.42
CA GLY A 143 6.12 0.06 -15.42
C GLY A 143 5.37 -0.07 -14.10
N PHE A 144 5.93 0.38 -12.97
CA PHE A 144 5.28 0.39 -11.65
C PHE A 144 4.47 1.67 -11.40
N GLY A 145 4.63 2.69 -12.24
CA GLY A 145 4.05 4.01 -12.02
C GLY A 145 2.58 4.11 -12.42
N VAL A 146 1.95 5.20 -11.95
CA VAL A 146 0.51 5.47 -12.10
C VAL A 146 -0.01 5.49 -13.54
N THR A 147 0.85 5.73 -14.53
CA THR A 147 0.48 5.78 -15.95
C THR A 147 0.51 4.42 -16.64
N SER A 148 0.98 3.38 -15.95
CA SER A 148 1.03 2.02 -16.49
C SER A 148 -0.25 1.26 -16.17
N PRO A 149 -1.02 0.79 -17.16
CA PRO A 149 -2.23 0.01 -16.91
C PRO A 149 -1.95 -1.39 -16.34
N THR A 150 -0.68 -1.82 -16.37
CA THR A 150 -0.21 -3.11 -15.82
C THR A 150 0.71 -2.93 -14.62
N SER A 151 0.64 -1.78 -13.93
CA SER A 151 1.59 -1.41 -12.88
C SER A 151 1.66 -2.44 -11.75
N PHE A 152 0.53 -2.89 -11.25
CA PHE A 152 0.53 -3.85 -10.14
C PHE A 152 0.93 -5.26 -10.58
N GLU A 153 0.56 -5.69 -11.77
CA GLU A 153 1.04 -6.97 -12.32
C GLU A 153 2.56 -7.00 -12.42
N ALA A 154 3.19 -5.90 -12.88
CA ALA A 154 4.65 -5.78 -12.95
C ALA A 154 5.30 -5.78 -11.54
N GLN A 155 4.68 -5.10 -10.56
CA GLN A 155 5.14 -5.14 -9.16
C GLN A 155 5.04 -6.56 -8.58
N VAL A 156 3.96 -7.30 -8.86
CA VAL A 156 3.79 -8.69 -8.42
C VAL A 156 4.87 -9.59 -9.02
N ALA A 157 5.11 -9.48 -10.33
CA ALA A 157 6.19 -10.25 -10.98
C ALA A 157 7.57 -9.97 -10.35
N LYS A 158 7.84 -8.71 -9.99
CA LYS A 158 9.07 -8.35 -9.28
C LYS A 158 9.11 -8.92 -7.86
N ALA A 159 7.99 -8.94 -7.15
CA ALA A 159 7.90 -9.57 -5.83
C ALA A 159 8.19 -11.07 -5.90
N GLU A 160 7.60 -11.78 -6.87
CA GLU A 160 7.85 -13.20 -7.13
C GLU A 160 9.33 -13.47 -7.41
N GLU A 161 9.97 -12.65 -8.24
CA GLU A 161 11.41 -12.75 -8.54
C GLU A 161 12.27 -12.60 -7.27
N ILE A 162 11.97 -11.60 -6.44
CA ILE A 162 12.72 -11.33 -5.20
C ILE A 162 12.57 -12.47 -4.22
N VAL A 163 11.34 -12.93 -3.98
CA VAL A 163 11.05 -14.01 -3.04
C VAL A 163 11.73 -15.31 -3.49
N ALA A 164 11.71 -15.63 -4.78
CA ALA A 164 12.33 -16.83 -5.32
C ALA A 164 13.87 -16.85 -5.17
N ARG A 165 14.50 -15.68 -5.12
CA ARG A 165 15.97 -15.56 -4.99
C ARG A 165 16.45 -15.43 -3.56
N LEU A 166 15.55 -15.15 -2.62
CA LEU A 166 15.94 -14.93 -1.23
C LEU A 166 16.19 -16.27 -0.53
N PRO A 167 17.34 -16.45 0.16
CA PRO A 167 17.63 -17.67 0.92
C PRO A 167 16.55 -17.98 1.96
N HIS A 168 16.23 -19.27 2.15
CA HIS A 168 15.14 -19.71 3.01
C HIS A 168 15.30 -19.29 4.48
N GLU A 169 16.53 -19.19 4.96
CA GLU A 169 16.87 -18.78 6.32
C GLU A 169 16.64 -17.28 6.59
N ARG A 170 16.58 -16.46 5.55
CA ARG A 170 16.37 -15.01 5.69
C ARG A 170 14.90 -14.70 5.84
N THR A 171 14.54 -13.94 6.86
CA THR A 171 13.21 -13.33 7.00
C THR A 171 13.08 -12.12 6.08
N LEU A 172 11.90 -11.92 5.50
CA LEU A 172 11.60 -10.85 4.56
C LEU A 172 10.60 -9.86 5.15
N PHE A 173 10.91 -8.57 5.07
CA PHE A 173 9.93 -7.50 5.12
C PHE A 173 9.77 -6.92 3.73
N LEU A 174 8.64 -7.22 3.09
CA LEU A 174 8.29 -6.71 1.77
C LEU A 174 7.24 -5.61 1.91
N PHE A 175 7.59 -4.40 1.47
CA PHE A 175 6.67 -3.29 1.34
C PHE A 175 6.32 -3.06 -0.13
N VAL A 176 5.04 -2.89 -0.43
CA VAL A 176 4.54 -2.61 -1.79
C VAL A 176 3.61 -1.40 -1.74
N ASN A 177 4.00 -0.31 -2.43
CA ASN A 177 3.10 0.80 -2.69
C ASN A 177 2.41 0.60 -4.05
N VAL A 178 1.14 0.25 -4.02
CA VAL A 178 0.34 -0.06 -5.21
C VAL A 178 -0.19 1.23 -5.84
N SER A 179 0.32 1.58 -7.00
CA SER A 179 -0.01 2.82 -7.71
C SER A 179 -1.26 2.76 -8.60
N ALA A 180 -1.76 1.57 -8.89
CA ALA A 180 -2.84 1.35 -9.88
C ALA A 180 -4.15 2.08 -9.57
N LEU A 181 -4.41 2.35 -8.27
CA LEU A 181 -5.62 3.06 -7.83
C LEU A 181 -5.45 4.58 -7.88
N HIS A 182 -4.19 5.07 -7.84
CA HIS A 182 -3.90 6.50 -7.96
C HIS A 182 -4.28 7.02 -9.35
N GLN A 183 -4.76 8.24 -9.38
CA GLN A 183 -5.06 8.94 -10.64
C GLN A 183 -3.79 9.16 -11.49
N PRO A 184 -3.84 8.91 -12.82
CA PRO A 184 -5.02 8.51 -13.60
C PRO A 184 -5.32 7.00 -13.46
N ASN A 185 -6.58 6.64 -13.26
CA ASN A 185 -7.04 5.26 -13.17
C ASN A 185 -8.18 4.92 -14.16
N TRP A 186 -8.58 5.89 -14.97
CA TRP A 186 -9.62 5.73 -16.00
C TRP A 186 -9.37 4.53 -16.93
N HIS A 187 -8.11 4.21 -17.21
CA HIS A 187 -7.72 3.11 -18.09
C HIS A 187 -8.11 1.71 -17.59
N HIS A 188 -8.47 1.57 -16.32
CA HIS A 188 -8.98 0.32 -15.78
C HIS A 188 -10.49 0.12 -16.01
N LEU A 189 -11.23 1.19 -16.35
CA LEU A 189 -12.65 1.11 -16.63
C LEU A 189 -12.89 0.85 -18.13
N PRO A 190 -13.51 -0.29 -18.52
CA PRO A 190 -13.78 -0.59 -19.90
C PRO A 190 -14.59 0.52 -20.59
N GLY A 191 -14.10 1.00 -21.75
CA GLY A 191 -14.75 2.04 -22.53
C GLY A 191 -14.50 3.48 -22.06
N ALA A 192 -13.79 3.67 -20.93
CA ALA A 192 -13.36 5.01 -20.53
C ALA A 192 -12.12 5.45 -21.32
N ASP A 193 -11.95 6.75 -21.46
CA ASP A 193 -10.78 7.38 -22.06
C ASP A 193 -10.29 8.58 -21.24
N ALA A 194 -9.15 9.13 -21.60
CA ALA A 194 -8.55 10.26 -20.89
C ALA A 194 -9.43 11.53 -20.90
N ALA A 195 -10.34 11.68 -21.86
CA ALA A 195 -11.21 12.85 -21.96
C ALA A 195 -12.35 12.82 -20.92
N HIS A 196 -12.80 11.61 -20.55
CA HIS A 196 -13.77 11.42 -19.47
C HIS A 196 -13.13 11.60 -18.10
N GLY A 197 -11.80 11.40 -17.98
CA GLY A 197 -11.06 11.49 -16.73
C GLY A 197 -11.36 10.35 -15.76
N ASP A 198 -10.91 10.54 -14.54
CA ASP A 198 -11.07 9.56 -13.45
C ASP A 198 -12.40 9.74 -12.74
N THR A 199 -13.03 8.63 -12.38
CA THR A 199 -14.32 8.59 -11.69
C THR A 199 -14.26 7.59 -10.53
N ARG A 200 -15.29 7.60 -9.67
CA ARG A 200 -15.45 6.59 -8.64
C ARG A 200 -15.58 5.18 -9.24
N GLU A 201 -16.18 5.06 -10.42
CA GLU A 201 -16.31 3.80 -11.16
C GLU A 201 -14.95 3.32 -11.68
N SER A 202 -14.11 4.22 -12.21
CA SER A 202 -12.76 3.84 -12.63
C SER A 202 -11.87 3.44 -11.44
N HIS A 203 -12.06 4.08 -10.29
CA HIS A 203 -11.39 3.70 -9.05
C HIS A 203 -11.82 2.30 -8.57
N ALA A 204 -13.12 1.97 -8.67
CA ALA A 204 -13.63 0.63 -8.39
C ALA A 204 -13.05 -0.41 -9.36
N ALA A 205 -13.00 -0.11 -10.65
CA ALA A 205 -12.40 -0.98 -11.67
C ALA A 205 -10.89 -1.20 -11.44
N ALA A 206 -10.18 -0.17 -10.96
CA ALA A 206 -8.79 -0.27 -10.58
C ALA A 206 -8.59 -1.21 -9.37
N LEU A 207 -9.49 -1.19 -8.37
CA LEU A 207 -9.43 -2.12 -7.25
C LEU A 207 -9.69 -3.57 -7.70
N GLU A 208 -10.61 -3.80 -8.62
CA GLU A 208 -10.82 -5.13 -9.22
C GLU A 208 -9.59 -5.61 -10.00
N TYR A 209 -8.94 -4.70 -10.73
CA TYR A 209 -7.67 -5.01 -11.38
C TYR A 209 -6.61 -5.43 -10.34
N VAL A 210 -6.46 -4.68 -9.26
CA VAL A 210 -5.52 -5.02 -8.17
C VAL A 210 -5.88 -6.38 -7.56
N ASP A 211 -7.16 -6.65 -7.29
CA ASP A 211 -7.59 -7.91 -6.69
C ASP A 211 -7.22 -9.12 -7.54
N ARG A 212 -7.33 -9.03 -8.88
CA ARG A 212 -6.96 -10.12 -9.80
C ARG A 212 -5.50 -10.57 -9.64
N HIS A 213 -4.60 -9.66 -9.26
CA HIS A 213 -3.17 -9.95 -9.08
C HIS A 213 -2.79 -10.15 -7.61
N MET A 214 -3.64 -9.75 -6.66
CA MET A 214 -3.34 -9.83 -5.23
C MET A 214 -3.11 -11.26 -4.76
N GLY A 215 -3.88 -12.22 -5.28
CA GLY A 215 -3.69 -13.64 -4.95
C GLY A 215 -2.26 -14.13 -5.22
N ARG A 216 -1.65 -13.72 -6.33
CA ARG A 216 -0.26 -14.06 -6.67
C ARG A 216 0.73 -13.42 -5.70
N LEU A 217 0.54 -12.16 -5.33
CA LEU A 217 1.40 -11.47 -4.35
C LEU A 217 1.35 -12.17 -2.99
N LEU A 218 0.17 -12.49 -2.50
CA LEU A 218 -0.03 -13.17 -1.21
C LEU A 218 0.56 -14.57 -1.22
N ALA A 219 0.39 -15.33 -2.32
CA ALA A 219 1.00 -16.64 -2.50
C ALA A 219 2.53 -16.57 -2.53
N ALA A 220 3.09 -15.62 -3.25
CA ALA A 220 4.54 -15.40 -3.27
C ALA A 220 5.06 -15.07 -1.86
N ALA A 221 4.44 -14.14 -1.16
CA ALA A 221 4.86 -13.72 0.18
C ALA A 221 4.80 -14.83 1.23
N SER A 222 3.87 -15.80 1.09
CA SER A 222 3.72 -16.93 2.01
C SER A 222 4.38 -18.23 1.53
N SER A 223 5.06 -18.22 0.37
CA SER A 223 5.61 -19.44 -0.25
C SER A 223 6.73 -20.09 0.56
N ARG A 224 7.47 -19.31 1.35
CA ARG A 224 8.70 -19.73 2.05
C ARG A 224 8.46 -20.03 3.53
N ARG A 225 7.60 -19.28 4.18
CA ARG A 225 7.23 -19.39 5.59
C ARG A 225 5.89 -18.69 5.83
N PRO A 226 5.26 -18.84 7.00
CA PRO A 226 4.07 -18.05 7.32
C PRO A 226 4.32 -16.56 7.12
N CYS A 227 3.35 -15.85 6.57
CA CYS A 227 3.44 -14.43 6.28
C CYS A 227 2.38 -13.65 7.07
N PHE A 228 2.82 -12.65 7.81
CA PHE A 228 1.92 -11.64 8.39
C PHE A 228 1.71 -10.52 7.38
N ALA A 229 0.52 -10.44 6.84
CA ALA A 229 0.15 -9.43 5.86
C ALA A 229 -0.65 -8.31 6.50
N ILE A 230 -0.30 -7.07 6.16
CA ILE A 230 -1.06 -5.86 6.41
C ILE A 230 -1.41 -5.26 5.05
N VAL A 231 -2.70 -5.03 4.80
CA VAL A 231 -3.19 -4.37 3.59
C VAL A 231 -4.03 -3.18 4.04
N CYS A 232 -3.62 -1.98 3.64
CA CYS A 232 -4.32 -0.76 4.00
C CYS A 232 -4.20 0.29 2.89
N SER A 233 -4.96 1.38 2.99
CA SER A 233 -4.68 2.55 2.18
C SER A 233 -3.95 3.61 3.01
N ASP A 234 -3.15 4.41 2.35
CA ASP A 234 -2.43 5.54 2.92
C ASP A 234 -3.29 6.81 3.00
N HIS A 235 -4.20 7.01 2.07
CA HIS A 235 -5.25 8.02 2.03
C HIS A 235 -6.26 7.69 0.93
N GLY A 236 -7.40 8.36 0.91
CA GLY A 236 -8.37 8.28 -0.18
C GLY A 236 -8.23 9.47 -1.15
N THR A 237 -9.28 9.67 -1.95
CA THR A 237 -9.36 10.75 -2.94
C THR A 237 -10.81 11.12 -3.20
N THR A 238 -11.09 12.35 -3.64
CA THR A 238 -12.40 12.81 -4.07
C THR A 238 -12.52 12.84 -5.59
N TYR A 239 -13.72 12.66 -6.10
CA TYR A 239 -14.08 12.68 -7.53
C TYR A 239 -15.17 13.72 -7.85
N GLY A 240 -15.26 14.79 -7.04
CA GLY A 240 -16.25 15.87 -7.19
C GLY A 240 -17.12 16.07 -5.96
N GLU A 241 -16.98 15.23 -4.93
CA GLU A 241 -17.73 15.36 -3.68
C GLU A 241 -17.47 16.74 -3.04
N ASP A 242 -18.54 17.41 -2.64
CA ASP A 242 -18.53 18.78 -2.08
C ASP A 242 -17.77 19.81 -2.93
N GLY A 243 -17.64 19.54 -4.25
CA GLY A 243 -16.91 20.37 -5.20
C GLY A 243 -15.39 20.15 -5.21
N TYR A 244 -14.90 19.14 -4.52
CA TYR A 244 -13.46 18.81 -4.46
C TYR A 244 -13.09 17.65 -5.38
N THR A 245 -11.88 17.70 -5.95
CA THR A 245 -11.32 16.62 -6.74
C THR A 245 -9.88 16.36 -6.31
N GLY A 246 -9.52 15.09 -6.15
CA GLY A 246 -8.19 14.66 -5.75
C GLY A 246 -8.05 14.49 -4.23
N HIS A 247 -6.82 14.63 -3.76
CA HIS A 247 -6.41 14.48 -2.36
C HIS A 247 -5.59 15.71 -1.93
N ARG A 248 -4.92 15.68 -0.77
CA ARG A 248 -4.26 16.81 -0.09
C ARG A 248 -5.25 17.81 0.46
N LEU A 249 -6.40 17.32 0.85
CA LEU A 249 -7.47 18.12 1.44
C LEU A 249 -8.10 17.38 2.63
N SER A 250 -8.77 18.12 3.46
CA SER A 250 -9.48 17.58 4.62
C SER A 250 -10.91 17.21 4.20
N HIS A 251 -11.13 15.92 3.94
CA HIS A 251 -12.44 15.41 3.50
C HIS A 251 -12.61 13.96 3.94
N PRO A 252 -13.82 13.49 4.35
CA PRO A 252 -14.05 12.10 4.74
C PRO A 252 -13.60 11.06 3.70
N ALA A 253 -13.82 11.31 2.42
CA ALA A 253 -13.37 10.43 1.35
C ALA A 253 -11.83 10.34 1.22
N VAL A 254 -11.08 11.24 1.86
CA VAL A 254 -9.61 11.26 1.85
C VAL A 254 -9.03 10.61 3.11
N TRP A 255 -9.61 10.85 4.28
CA TRP A 255 -9.05 10.28 5.52
C TRP A 255 -9.70 8.99 5.99
N THR A 256 -10.84 8.57 5.42
CA THR A 256 -11.47 7.28 5.77
C THR A 256 -10.99 6.20 4.83
N VAL A 257 -10.18 5.27 5.37
CA VAL A 257 -9.43 4.29 4.58
C VAL A 257 -9.67 2.86 5.06
N PRO A 258 -9.59 1.86 4.15
CA PRO A 258 -9.67 0.46 4.53
C PRO A 258 -8.36 -0.03 5.16
N TYR A 259 -8.52 -0.96 6.11
CA TYR A 259 -7.42 -1.67 6.76
C TYR A 259 -7.79 -3.12 7.01
N ALA A 260 -6.85 -4.02 6.79
CA ALA A 260 -6.92 -5.41 7.23
C ALA A 260 -5.53 -5.93 7.58
N HIS A 261 -5.47 -6.89 8.50
CA HIS A 261 -4.28 -7.68 8.73
C HIS A 261 -4.67 -9.14 8.99
N PHE A 262 -3.82 -10.06 8.56
CA PHE A 262 -4.06 -11.50 8.69
C PHE A 262 -2.73 -12.27 8.55
N VAL A 263 -2.74 -13.53 8.99
CA VAL A 263 -1.63 -14.46 8.77
C VAL A 263 -2.02 -15.41 7.66
N ILE A 264 -1.06 -15.70 6.78
CA ILE A 264 -1.16 -16.74 5.74
C ILE A 264 -0.16 -17.83 6.08
N ASP A 265 -0.62 -19.06 6.21
CA ASP A 265 0.25 -20.21 6.45
C ASP A 265 1.17 -20.49 5.27
N ALA A 266 2.35 -21.05 5.57
CA ALA A 266 3.31 -21.41 4.53
C ALA A 266 2.75 -22.43 3.55
N GLY A 267 2.97 -22.18 2.25
CA GLY A 267 2.60 -23.11 1.19
C GLY A 267 1.10 -23.19 0.89
N ASN A 268 0.29 -22.31 1.50
CA ASN A 268 -1.12 -22.19 1.16
C ASN A 268 -1.26 -21.44 -0.18
N THR A 269 -1.01 -22.17 -1.27
CA THR A 269 -1.28 -21.70 -2.63
C THR A 269 -2.79 -21.55 -2.76
N PRO A 270 -3.33 -20.38 -3.06
CA PRO A 270 -4.75 -20.25 -3.41
C PRO A 270 -5.01 -21.17 -4.60
N ASP A 271 -6.07 -21.96 -4.50
CA ASP A 271 -6.62 -22.67 -5.65
C ASP A 271 -6.81 -21.64 -6.78
N THR A 272 -5.95 -21.73 -7.78
CA THR A 272 -6.09 -20.95 -9.02
C THR A 272 -7.27 -21.56 -9.75
N GLY A 273 -8.49 -21.20 -9.32
CA GLY A 273 -9.71 -21.62 -9.97
C GLY A 273 -9.55 -21.42 -11.47
N ASP A 274 -9.50 -22.56 -12.14
CA ASP A 274 -9.39 -22.72 -13.58
C ASP A 274 -10.36 -21.76 -14.29
N THR A 275 -9.81 -20.66 -14.82
CA THR A 275 -10.51 -19.86 -15.81
C THR A 275 -10.45 -20.61 -17.13
N THR A 276 -11.19 -21.70 -17.25
CA THR A 276 -11.54 -22.23 -18.56
C THR A 276 -12.38 -21.16 -19.26
N ASP A 277 -11.76 -20.51 -20.21
CA ASP A 277 -12.40 -19.66 -21.20
C ASP A 277 -13.50 -20.46 -21.93
N PRO A 278 -14.80 -20.12 -21.82
CA PRO A 278 -15.86 -20.79 -22.59
C PRO A 278 -16.07 -20.07 -23.92
N GLY A 279 -15.02 -19.89 -24.71
CA GLY A 279 -15.07 -19.08 -25.94
C GLY A 279 -14.32 -19.63 -27.14
N ALA A 280 -14.32 -20.97 -27.36
CA ALA A 280 -13.87 -21.54 -28.62
C ALA A 280 -14.77 -22.68 -29.05
N ALA A 281 -15.94 -22.34 -29.59
CA ALA A 281 -16.73 -23.27 -30.39
C ALA A 281 -17.54 -22.52 -31.46
N THR A 282 -17.04 -22.67 -32.70
CA THR A 282 -17.71 -22.51 -34.03
C THR A 282 -18.23 -21.12 -34.37
#